data_d5f2f10aa3db4fe5dbce15d25d0cd471
#
_entry.id   d5f2f10aa3db4fe5dbce15d25d0cd471
#
_cell.length_a   1.000
_cell.length_b   1.000
_cell.length_c   1.000
_cell.angle_alpha   90.00
_cell.angle_beta   90.00
_cell.angle_gamma   90.00
#
_symmetry.space_group_name_H-M   'P 1'
#
loop_
_entity.id
_entity.type
_entity.pdbx_description
1 polymer ?
#
loop_
_entity_poly.entity_id
_entity_poly.type
_entity_poly.pdbx_seq_one_letter_code
_entity_poly.pdbx_strand_id
1 'polypeptide(L)'
;AIGIAWAKKLKGEPGHVVAIIGDGAFTGGMVYEGMNNIGKLDNLLVILNDNKMSISHNVGALAGYLGHLRTTNGYFTAKENVNSFLNGVPVIGAPIKSALQNSKKAIRRAMYHSTMFEDMGFHYFGLIDGHDEPELERIFQTVCAQPGPTLLHVVTKKGKGYAPAESNPGNYHGVSKFDLTGIPDPEVAPAESFSNAFGRTLSAAGDTDKTLCAITAAMKYGTGLQFFSHAHPERFFDVGMAEQHAVTFAAGLASKGMLPVVCIYSTFLQRSYDQIIHDVNLLRENVVFAVDRAGFVPGDGETHQGIYDPAFLSQTGMPIYSPSNYEELRHWLPILLSHEMQGPRAIRYPRGGESKALAKYGCSGKEYDKLIFTPGAKAALVSYADEVEDVLTAAELLAREGISCDVYKLVRIFPFEEELIRDLSAYPVVLMAEECVACGGIGEHLARALQDAGWQGRYIHRAVKKLLSLIHISEP
;
A
#
# COMPACT_ATOMS: atom_id res chain seq x y z
N ALA A 1 7.97 6.28 17.11
CA ALA A 1 8.45 7.51 17.77
C ALA A 1 7.93 7.61 19.21
N ILE A 2 6.61 7.56 19.45
CA ILE A 2 6.01 7.73 20.81
C ILE A 2 6.57 6.69 21.79
N GLY A 3 6.62 5.40 21.44
CA GLY A 3 7.21 4.37 22.28
C GLY A 3 8.69 4.62 22.62
N ILE A 4 9.47 5.13 21.68
CA ILE A 4 10.87 5.51 21.92
C ILE A 4 10.93 6.70 22.91
N ALA A 5 10.08 7.72 22.71
CA ALA A 5 10.03 8.88 23.60
C ALA A 5 9.65 8.48 25.04
N TRP A 6 8.66 7.60 25.21
CA TRP A 6 8.31 7.04 26.52
C TRP A 6 9.45 6.21 27.13
N ALA A 7 10.11 5.36 26.35
CA ALA A 7 11.24 4.56 26.84
C ALA A 7 12.39 5.45 27.34
N LYS A 8 12.76 6.51 26.59
CA LYS A 8 13.75 7.49 27.05
C LYS A 8 13.33 8.17 28.35
N LYS A 9 12.08 8.62 28.43
CA LYS A 9 11.54 9.25 29.64
C LYS A 9 11.57 8.33 30.85
N LEU A 10 11.15 7.08 30.71
CA LEU A 10 11.16 6.09 31.77
C LEU A 10 12.56 5.73 32.27
N LYS A 11 13.55 5.77 31.35
CA LYS A 11 14.95 5.53 31.66
C LYS A 11 15.69 6.77 32.16
N GLY A 12 15.09 7.96 32.10
CA GLY A 12 15.74 9.22 32.39
C GLY A 12 16.82 9.62 31.36
N GLU A 13 16.72 9.10 30.14
CA GLU A 13 17.66 9.40 29.05
C GLU A 13 17.40 10.81 28.48
N PRO A 14 18.43 11.67 28.35
CA PRO A 14 18.28 13.02 27.84
C PRO A 14 18.01 13.03 26.31
N GLY A 15 17.54 14.19 25.81
CA GLY A 15 17.38 14.48 24.41
C GLY A 15 15.98 14.11 23.85
N HIS A 16 15.70 14.65 22.67
CA HIS A 16 14.40 14.55 22.01
C HIS A 16 14.32 13.36 21.06
N VAL A 17 13.10 12.89 20.82
CA VAL A 17 12.74 12.00 19.71
C VAL A 17 12.08 12.85 18.63
N VAL A 18 12.61 12.82 17.42
CA VAL A 18 12.07 13.55 16.28
C VAL A 18 11.38 12.57 15.34
N ALA A 19 10.10 12.83 15.03
CA ALA A 19 9.32 12.09 14.05
C ALA A 19 9.04 12.99 12.84
N ILE A 20 9.61 12.68 11.68
CA ILE A 20 9.33 13.38 10.43
C ILE A 20 8.25 12.62 9.68
N ILE A 21 7.16 13.30 9.33
CA ILE A 21 6.03 12.72 8.62
C ILE A 21 5.60 13.63 7.47
N GLY A 22 5.41 13.05 6.28
CA GLY A 22 4.86 13.77 5.13
C GLY A 22 3.34 13.97 5.25
N ASP A 23 2.83 15.01 4.63
CA ASP A 23 1.41 15.35 4.61
C ASP A 23 0.52 14.26 4.01
N GLY A 24 1.00 13.50 3.02
CA GLY A 24 0.32 12.30 2.51
C GLY A 24 0.19 11.22 3.57
N ALA A 25 1.28 10.84 4.24
CA ALA A 25 1.27 9.85 5.33
C ALA A 25 0.46 10.34 6.55
N PHE A 26 0.35 11.65 6.72
CA PHE A 26 -0.44 12.27 7.78
C PHE A 26 -1.95 12.04 7.62
N THR A 27 -2.42 11.60 6.44
CA THR A 27 -3.83 11.21 6.23
C THR A 27 -4.16 9.83 6.83
N GLY A 28 -3.17 9.03 7.20
CA GLY A 28 -3.36 7.68 7.73
C GLY A 28 -3.86 7.65 9.19
N GLY A 29 -4.77 6.73 9.51
CA GLY A 29 -5.41 6.62 10.82
C GLY A 29 -4.45 6.45 11.99
N MET A 30 -3.35 5.70 11.83
CA MET A 30 -2.35 5.44 12.86
C MET A 30 -1.72 6.73 13.42
N VAL A 31 -1.67 7.81 12.62
CA VAL A 31 -1.17 9.13 13.07
C VAL A 31 -2.09 9.69 14.15
N TYR A 32 -3.40 9.63 13.94
CA TYR A 32 -4.41 10.12 14.89
C TYR A 32 -4.46 9.27 16.15
N GLU A 33 -4.36 7.95 16.01
CA GLU A 33 -4.21 7.05 17.16
C GLU A 33 -2.97 7.40 17.97
N GLY A 34 -1.84 7.64 17.29
CA GLY A 34 -0.60 8.08 17.93
C GLY A 34 -0.77 9.42 18.63
N MET A 35 -1.30 10.43 17.94
CA MET A 35 -1.52 11.77 18.49
C MET A 35 -2.44 11.73 19.71
N ASN A 36 -3.50 10.93 19.69
CA ASN A 36 -4.43 10.76 20.81
C ASN A 36 -3.76 10.11 22.04
N ASN A 37 -2.66 9.37 21.84
CA ASN A 37 -1.96 8.61 22.90
C ASN A 37 -0.62 9.25 23.33
N ILE A 38 -0.36 10.52 23.00
CA ILE A 38 0.90 11.20 23.38
C ILE A 38 1.06 11.32 24.88
N GLY A 39 -0.02 11.62 25.60
CA GLY A 39 -0.01 11.81 27.03
C GLY A 39 0.85 13.03 27.46
N LYS A 40 1.66 12.86 28.49
CA LYS A 40 2.54 13.90 29.06
C LYS A 40 4.00 13.76 28.60
N LEU A 41 4.21 13.49 27.32
CA LEU A 41 5.55 13.50 26.75
C LEU A 41 6.08 14.93 26.63
N ASP A 42 7.33 15.12 26.98
CA ASP A 42 8.05 16.40 26.95
C ASP A 42 9.28 16.38 26.03
N ASN A 43 9.54 15.24 25.41
CA ASN A 43 10.70 14.97 24.59
C ASN A 43 10.35 14.51 23.16
N LEU A 44 9.13 14.83 22.66
CA LEU A 44 8.68 14.46 21.30
C LEU A 44 8.50 15.70 20.44
N LEU A 45 9.22 15.74 19.33
CA LEU A 45 9.05 16.70 18.24
C LEU A 45 8.53 15.97 17.00
N VAL A 46 7.36 16.38 16.51
CA VAL A 46 6.80 15.93 15.23
C VAL A 46 7.01 17.02 14.19
N ILE A 47 7.67 16.68 13.09
CA ILE A 47 7.85 17.56 11.93
C ILE A 47 6.88 17.12 10.85
N LEU A 48 5.86 17.94 10.59
CA LEU A 48 4.95 17.74 9.46
C LEU A 48 5.55 18.40 8.23
N ASN A 49 6.04 17.61 7.29
CA ASN A 49 6.58 18.07 6.02
C ASN A 49 5.45 18.16 4.99
N ASP A 50 4.94 19.34 4.75
CA ASP A 50 3.81 19.62 3.87
C ASP A 50 4.30 20.10 2.49
N ASN A 51 4.18 19.24 1.49
CA ASN A 51 4.50 19.57 0.09
C ASN A 51 3.29 19.45 -0.85
N LYS A 52 2.08 19.22 -0.33
CA LYS A 52 0.79 19.06 -1.04
C LYS A 52 0.68 17.78 -1.87
N MET A 53 1.65 16.89 -1.78
CA MET A 53 1.76 15.72 -2.67
C MET A 53 2.07 14.46 -1.87
N SER A 54 1.35 13.39 -2.21
CA SER A 54 1.86 12.03 -2.04
C SER A 54 2.47 11.56 -3.37
N ILE A 55 1.97 10.52 -4.00
CA ILE A 55 2.26 10.20 -5.41
C ILE A 55 1.44 11.13 -6.32
N SER A 56 0.20 11.42 -5.94
CA SER A 56 -0.71 12.42 -6.51
C SER A 56 -0.97 13.55 -5.52
N HIS A 57 -1.82 14.53 -5.88
CA HIS A 57 -2.29 15.53 -4.93
C HIS A 57 -3.03 14.86 -3.77
N ASN A 58 -2.77 15.34 -2.56
CA ASN A 58 -3.45 14.84 -1.38
C ASN A 58 -4.96 15.12 -1.46
N VAL A 59 -5.75 14.14 -1.01
CA VAL A 59 -7.21 14.17 -1.05
C VAL A 59 -7.82 14.27 0.34
N GLY A 60 -9.11 14.66 0.41
CA GLY A 60 -9.90 14.65 1.62
C GLY A 60 -9.86 15.95 2.44
N ALA A 61 -10.67 15.98 3.50
CA ALA A 61 -10.88 17.15 4.33
C ALA A 61 -9.60 17.66 5.02
N LEU A 62 -8.69 16.74 5.39
CA LEU A 62 -7.43 17.12 6.02
C LEU A 62 -6.51 17.88 5.07
N ALA A 63 -6.42 17.47 3.81
CA ALA A 63 -5.66 18.22 2.81
C ALA A 63 -6.22 19.64 2.63
N GLY A 64 -7.55 19.77 2.67
CA GLY A 64 -8.26 21.06 2.69
C GLY A 64 -7.91 21.88 3.94
N TYR A 65 -7.90 21.27 5.12
CA TYR A 65 -7.53 21.92 6.37
C TYR A 65 -6.08 22.43 6.36
N LEU A 66 -5.11 21.62 5.96
CA LEU A 66 -3.72 22.05 5.80
C LEU A 66 -3.60 23.17 4.77
N GLY A 67 -4.39 23.09 3.66
CA GLY A 67 -4.52 24.15 2.67
C GLY A 67 -4.99 25.48 3.28
N HIS A 68 -6.00 25.42 4.13
CA HIS A 68 -6.53 26.60 4.84
C HIS A 68 -5.48 27.20 5.79
N LEU A 69 -4.78 26.37 6.55
CA LEU A 69 -3.68 26.87 7.42
C LEU A 69 -2.62 27.63 6.62
N ARG A 70 -2.25 27.13 5.43
CA ARG A 70 -1.27 27.80 4.54
C ARG A 70 -1.75 29.16 4.00
N THR A 71 -3.04 29.35 3.81
CA THR A 71 -3.60 30.59 3.25
C THR A 71 -3.89 31.66 4.30
N THR A 72 -3.86 31.31 5.58
CA THR A 72 -4.16 32.20 6.68
C THR A 72 -2.91 32.98 7.11
N ASN A 73 -2.41 33.85 6.24
CA ASN A 73 -1.19 34.66 6.42
C ASN A 73 -1.14 35.58 7.67
N GLY A 74 -2.25 35.76 8.37
CA GLY A 74 -2.33 36.64 9.55
C GLY A 74 -2.25 35.90 10.90
N TYR A 75 -2.35 34.58 10.92
CA TYR A 75 -2.51 33.83 12.16
C TYR A 75 -1.32 33.99 13.12
N PHE A 76 -0.11 33.83 12.62
CA PHE A 76 1.11 33.90 13.45
C PHE A 76 1.48 35.33 13.83
N THR A 77 1.42 36.29 12.90
CA THR A 77 1.67 37.70 13.18
C THR A 77 0.68 38.26 14.19
N ALA A 78 -0.59 37.88 14.09
CA ALA A 78 -1.61 38.24 15.06
C ALA A 78 -1.37 37.57 16.44
N LYS A 79 -0.97 36.30 16.46
CA LYS A 79 -0.65 35.53 17.68
C LYS A 79 0.56 36.16 18.42
N GLU A 80 1.62 36.55 17.70
CA GLU A 80 2.77 37.25 18.27
C GLU A 80 2.40 38.60 18.82
N ASN A 81 1.63 39.42 18.08
CA ASN A 81 1.20 40.74 18.50
C ASN A 81 0.29 40.70 19.74
N VAL A 82 -0.63 39.73 19.82
CA VAL A 82 -1.48 39.55 21.02
C VAL A 82 -0.67 39.04 22.20
N ASN A 83 0.30 38.12 21.97
CA ASN A 83 1.20 37.69 23.04
C ASN A 83 2.03 38.83 23.58
N SER A 84 2.57 39.67 22.72
CA SER A 84 3.35 40.87 23.11
C SER A 84 2.47 41.88 23.89
N PHE A 85 1.24 42.08 23.44
CA PHE A 85 0.28 42.95 24.13
C PHE A 85 -0.11 42.39 25.51
N LEU A 86 -0.45 41.07 25.59
CA LEU A 86 -0.82 40.44 26.85
C LEU A 86 0.32 40.29 27.84
N ASN A 87 1.57 40.23 27.36
CA ASN A 87 2.78 40.20 28.20
C ASN A 87 3.21 41.58 28.68
N GLY A 88 2.78 42.63 27.99
CA GLY A 88 3.04 44.02 28.37
C GLY A 88 2.12 44.59 29.45
N VAL A 89 1.07 43.85 29.88
CA VAL A 89 0.15 44.32 30.95
C VAL A 89 0.79 44.07 32.32
N PRO A 90 1.01 45.13 33.16
CA PRO A 90 1.60 44.97 34.50
C PRO A 90 0.72 44.11 35.39
N VAL A 91 1.29 43.10 36.05
CA VAL A 91 0.58 42.15 36.93
C VAL A 91 0.66 42.67 38.36
N ILE A 92 -0.45 43.01 38.95
CA ILE A 92 -0.59 43.41 40.35
C ILE A 92 -1.27 42.26 41.12
N GLY A 93 -0.52 41.53 41.98
CA GLY A 93 -1.01 40.60 43.00
C GLY A 93 -1.21 39.13 42.57
N ALA A 94 -0.90 38.16 43.49
CA ALA A 94 -0.90 36.70 43.23
C ALA A 94 -2.29 36.07 42.94
N PRO A 95 -3.42 36.46 43.59
CA PRO A 95 -4.73 35.87 43.26
C PRO A 95 -5.30 36.36 41.92
N ILE A 96 -4.84 37.49 41.43
CA ILE A 96 -5.23 38.04 40.13
C ILE A 96 -4.46 37.35 39.00
N LYS A 97 -3.30 36.77 39.31
CA LYS A 97 -2.44 36.11 38.32
C LYS A 97 -3.09 34.86 37.73
N SER A 98 -3.77 34.03 38.55
CA SER A 98 -4.48 32.82 38.07
C SER A 98 -5.77 33.15 37.32
N ALA A 99 -6.54 34.14 37.80
CA ALA A 99 -7.72 34.62 37.12
C ALA A 99 -7.39 35.31 35.79
N LEU A 100 -6.30 36.09 35.75
CA LEU A 100 -5.78 36.73 34.53
C LEU A 100 -5.21 35.70 33.54
N GLN A 101 -4.54 34.66 34.02
CA GLN A 101 -4.05 33.58 33.14
C GLN A 101 -5.19 32.79 32.52
N ASN A 102 -6.25 32.52 33.29
CA ASN A 102 -7.44 31.83 32.79
C ASN A 102 -8.26 32.73 31.84
N SER A 103 -8.42 34.01 32.12
CA SER A 103 -9.05 34.95 31.19
C SER A 103 -8.19 35.23 29.95
N LYS A 104 -6.85 35.30 30.07
CA LYS A 104 -5.94 35.33 28.92
C LYS A 104 -6.10 34.10 28.04
N LYS A 105 -6.21 32.89 28.63
CA LYS A 105 -6.49 31.63 27.90
C LYS A 105 -7.88 31.67 27.22
N ALA A 106 -8.91 32.20 27.92
CA ALA A 106 -10.26 32.29 27.38
C ALA A 106 -10.37 33.32 26.24
N ILE A 107 -9.77 34.50 26.42
CA ILE A 107 -9.71 35.54 25.38
C ILE A 107 -8.91 35.04 24.17
N ARG A 108 -7.79 34.35 24.41
CA ARG A 108 -6.97 33.73 23.35
C ARG A 108 -7.76 32.66 22.58
N ARG A 109 -8.55 31.81 23.28
CA ARG A 109 -9.46 30.86 22.64
C ARG A 109 -10.61 31.49 21.87
N ALA A 110 -11.14 32.59 22.34
CA ALA A 110 -12.26 33.31 21.70
C ALA A 110 -11.83 34.11 20.48
N MET A 111 -10.58 34.63 20.47
CA MET A 111 -10.04 35.44 19.37
C MET A 111 -9.33 34.63 18.28
N TYR A 112 -8.84 33.43 18.61
CA TYR A 112 -8.17 32.56 17.68
C TYR A 112 -8.79 31.17 17.73
N HIS A 113 -9.25 30.66 16.61
CA HIS A 113 -9.55 29.25 16.47
C HIS A 113 -8.24 28.49 16.70
N SER A 114 -8.18 27.66 17.77
CA SER A 114 -7.06 26.76 17.98
C SER A 114 -6.94 25.81 16.77
N THR A 115 -5.72 25.46 16.41
CA THR A 115 -5.53 24.41 15.42
C THR A 115 -5.95 23.07 16.02
N MET A 116 -6.37 22.12 15.19
CA MET A 116 -6.63 20.73 15.60
C MET A 116 -5.47 20.16 16.43
N PHE A 117 -4.23 20.52 16.12
CA PHE A 117 -3.04 20.06 16.82
C PHE A 117 -2.96 20.60 18.26
N GLU A 118 -3.29 21.87 18.46
CA GLU A 118 -3.33 22.47 19.80
C GLU A 118 -4.46 21.85 20.65
N ASP A 119 -5.59 21.54 20.05
CA ASP A 119 -6.70 20.86 20.71
C ASP A 119 -6.35 19.44 21.14
N MET A 120 -5.46 18.77 20.38
CA MET A 120 -4.89 17.45 20.73
C MET A 120 -3.70 17.55 21.71
N GLY A 121 -3.35 18.76 22.18
CA GLY A 121 -2.36 18.98 23.22
C GLY A 121 -0.92 19.22 22.73
N PHE A 122 -0.71 19.44 21.43
CA PHE A 122 0.59 19.85 20.90
C PHE A 122 0.84 21.35 21.05
N HIS A 123 2.10 21.71 21.20
CA HIS A 123 2.56 23.05 20.87
C HIS A 123 2.76 23.12 19.35
N TYR A 124 1.90 23.89 18.67
CA TYR A 124 1.98 24.01 17.22
C TYR A 124 2.85 25.20 16.81
N PHE A 125 3.84 24.95 15.96
CA PHE A 125 4.72 25.92 15.33
C PHE A 125 4.67 25.79 13.81
N GLY A 126 4.64 26.84 13.10
CA GLY A 126 4.66 26.89 11.62
C GLY A 126 3.71 27.96 11.12
N LEU A 127 3.66 28.28 9.86
CA LEU A 127 4.28 27.62 8.70
C LEU A 127 5.73 28.08 8.50
N ILE A 128 6.67 27.19 8.39
CA ILE A 128 8.08 27.49 8.18
C ILE A 128 8.49 27.05 6.77
N ASP A 129 9.26 27.89 6.07
CA ASP A 129 9.84 27.49 4.78
C ASP A 129 10.92 26.43 5.03
N GLY A 130 10.67 25.21 4.55
CA GLY A 130 11.61 24.09 4.69
C GLY A 130 12.84 24.17 3.80
N HIS A 131 12.96 25.20 2.98
CA HIS A 131 14.15 25.49 2.17
C HIS A 131 14.98 26.65 2.73
N ASP A 132 14.56 27.26 3.84
CA ASP A 132 15.32 28.26 4.59
C ASP A 132 16.05 27.59 5.76
N GLU A 133 17.27 27.09 5.49
CA GLU A 133 18.08 26.35 6.48
C GLU A 133 18.41 27.19 7.73
N PRO A 134 18.79 28.50 7.61
CA PRO A 134 19.04 29.34 8.79
C PRO A 134 17.80 29.51 9.68
N GLU A 135 16.61 29.66 9.08
CA GLU A 135 15.37 29.77 9.85
C GLU A 135 15.02 28.44 10.53
N LEU A 136 15.19 27.31 9.83
CA LEU A 136 14.98 25.97 10.41
C LEU A 136 15.88 25.73 11.62
N GLU A 137 17.17 26.08 11.55
CA GLU A 137 18.10 25.94 12.67
C GLU A 137 17.64 26.74 13.89
N ARG A 138 17.27 28.02 13.68
CA ARG A 138 16.74 28.91 14.75
C ARG A 138 15.47 28.35 15.39
N ILE A 139 14.56 27.82 14.58
CA ILE A 139 13.30 27.24 15.05
C ILE A 139 13.53 25.93 15.81
N PHE A 140 14.42 25.06 15.34
CA PHE A 140 14.75 23.83 16.07
C PHE A 140 15.28 24.12 17.47
N GLN A 141 16.15 25.10 17.65
CA GLN A 141 16.60 25.54 18.97
C GLN A 141 15.42 25.96 19.86
N THR A 142 14.47 26.69 19.28
CA THR A 142 13.28 27.17 19.99
C THR A 142 12.34 26.05 20.39
N VAL A 143 11.99 25.16 19.46
CA VAL A 143 11.02 24.09 19.70
C VAL A 143 11.55 22.98 20.61
N CYS A 144 12.85 22.71 20.56
CA CYS A 144 13.49 21.75 21.48
C CYS A 144 13.58 22.29 22.92
N ALA A 145 13.50 23.58 23.12
CA ALA A 145 13.46 24.19 24.47
C ALA A 145 12.04 24.25 25.06
N GLN A 146 10.99 23.91 24.29
CA GLN A 146 9.62 23.95 24.78
C GLN A 146 9.28 22.69 25.58
N PRO A 147 8.67 22.80 26.76
CA PRO A 147 8.17 21.67 27.51
C PRO A 147 6.88 21.15 26.84
N GLY A 148 6.80 19.83 26.59
CA GLY A 148 5.63 19.18 26.03
C GLY A 148 5.79 18.77 24.56
N PRO A 149 4.83 17.98 24.05
CA PRO A 149 4.89 17.50 22.66
C PRO A 149 4.72 18.69 21.69
N THR A 150 5.62 18.74 20.72
CA THR A 150 5.66 19.86 19.76
C THR A 150 5.41 19.36 18.35
N LEU A 151 4.60 20.06 17.58
CA LEU A 151 4.40 19.84 16.15
C LEU A 151 4.91 21.05 15.37
N LEU A 152 5.93 20.83 14.55
CA LEU A 152 6.51 21.81 13.63
C LEU A 152 5.98 21.57 12.22
N HIS A 153 5.24 22.52 11.68
CA HIS A 153 4.71 22.43 10.31
C HIS A 153 5.65 23.14 9.34
N VAL A 154 6.30 22.35 8.51
CA VAL A 154 7.30 22.80 7.53
C VAL A 154 6.70 22.66 6.14
N VAL A 155 6.79 23.68 5.32
CA VAL A 155 6.31 23.71 3.94
C VAL A 155 7.49 23.53 3.00
N THR A 156 7.42 22.54 2.13
CA THR A 156 8.45 22.27 1.12
C THR A 156 7.86 22.18 -0.27
N LYS A 157 8.73 22.24 -1.27
CA LYS A 157 8.37 21.97 -2.67
C LYS A 157 9.02 20.67 -3.12
N LYS A 158 8.21 19.68 -3.47
CA LYS A 158 8.70 18.38 -3.95
C LYS A 158 9.45 18.55 -5.27
N GLY A 159 10.65 17.95 -5.37
CA GLY A 159 11.51 18.09 -6.55
C GLY A 159 12.31 19.39 -6.60
N LYS A 160 12.32 20.23 -5.56
CA LYS A 160 13.05 21.51 -5.48
C LYS A 160 14.48 21.40 -5.99
N GLY A 161 14.83 22.30 -6.91
CA GLY A 161 16.16 22.36 -7.53
C GLY A 161 16.30 21.63 -8.85
N TYR A 162 15.27 20.83 -9.26
CA TYR A 162 15.24 20.17 -10.55
C TYR A 162 13.92 20.45 -11.27
N ALA A 163 13.93 21.36 -12.26
CA ALA A 163 12.73 21.88 -12.90
C ALA A 163 11.76 20.80 -13.44
N PRO A 164 12.21 19.69 -14.08
CA PRO A 164 11.31 18.62 -14.50
C PRO A 164 10.57 17.96 -13.33
N ALA A 165 11.24 17.73 -12.20
CA ALA A 165 10.61 17.16 -11.02
C ALA A 165 9.70 18.14 -10.30
N GLU A 166 10.01 19.44 -10.34
CA GLU A 166 9.14 20.49 -9.80
C GLU A 166 7.83 20.63 -10.59
N SER A 167 7.88 20.43 -11.92
CA SER A 167 6.71 20.52 -12.79
C SER A 167 5.84 19.27 -12.76
N ASN A 168 6.43 18.09 -12.56
CA ASN A 168 5.71 16.82 -12.48
C ASN A 168 6.25 15.92 -11.36
N PRO A 169 6.03 16.29 -10.08
CA PRO A 169 6.63 15.61 -8.95
C PRO A 169 6.12 14.17 -8.73
N GLY A 170 4.98 13.81 -9.32
CA GLY A 170 4.45 12.45 -9.28
C GLY A 170 5.33 11.46 -10.05
N ASN A 171 5.76 11.82 -11.26
CA ASN A 171 6.62 11.00 -12.10
C ASN A 171 8.02 10.78 -11.50
N TYR A 172 8.45 11.68 -10.62
CA TYR A 172 9.75 11.62 -9.93
C TYR A 172 9.66 11.10 -8.50
N HIS A 173 8.53 10.52 -8.09
CA HIS A 173 8.38 9.98 -6.73
C HIS A 173 9.22 8.73 -6.48
N GLY A 174 9.30 7.85 -7.48
CA GLY A 174 10.11 6.64 -7.42
C GLY A 174 10.61 6.34 -8.83
N VAL A 175 11.82 6.81 -9.16
CA VAL A 175 12.37 6.72 -10.50
C VAL A 175 13.50 5.70 -10.57
N SER A 176 13.51 4.91 -11.66
CA SER A 176 14.67 4.16 -12.10
C SER A 176 15.70 5.12 -12.72
N LYS A 177 16.82 4.59 -13.19
CA LYS A 177 17.81 5.37 -13.94
C LYS A 177 17.16 6.07 -15.13
N PHE A 178 17.33 7.38 -15.25
CA PHE A 178 16.76 8.21 -16.32
C PHE A 178 17.77 9.22 -16.85
N ASP A 179 17.49 9.80 -18.02
CA ASP A 179 18.29 10.88 -18.61
C ASP A 179 17.96 12.21 -17.93
N LEU A 180 18.98 13.12 -17.81
CA LEU A 180 18.81 14.45 -17.22
C LEU A 180 17.85 15.36 -18.02
N THR A 181 17.51 15.02 -19.25
CA THR A 181 16.48 15.70 -20.04
C THR A 181 15.08 15.51 -19.47
N GLY A 182 14.91 14.58 -18.56
CA GLY A 182 13.66 14.22 -17.91
C GLY A 182 13.17 12.82 -18.29
N ILE A 183 12.15 12.35 -17.56
CA ILE A 183 11.45 11.11 -17.89
C ILE A 183 10.22 11.43 -18.75
N PRO A 184 9.88 10.60 -19.74
CA PRO A 184 8.65 10.76 -20.51
C PRO A 184 7.42 10.73 -19.58
N ASP A 185 6.40 11.52 -19.92
CA ASP A 185 5.12 11.43 -19.21
C ASP A 185 4.46 10.08 -19.52
N PRO A 186 4.23 9.23 -18.53
CA PRO A 186 3.61 7.93 -18.73
C PRO A 186 2.15 8.02 -19.23
N GLU A 187 1.48 9.14 -19.06
CA GLU A 187 0.14 9.35 -19.61
C GLU A 187 0.16 9.53 -21.15
N VAL A 188 1.28 9.99 -21.73
CA VAL A 188 1.40 10.24 -23.17
C VAL A 188 1.61 8.94 -23.96
N ALA A 189 2.39 7.99 -23.45
CA ALA A 189 2.61 6.69 -24.06
C ALA A 189 3.03 5.67 -22.98
N PRO A 190 2.10 5.20 -22.14
CA PRO A 190 2.45 4.22 -21.11
C PRO A 190 2.87 2.90 -21.76
N ALA A 191 4.05 2.39 -21.39
CA ALA A 191 4.45 1.05 -21.76
C ALA A 191 3.42 0.03 -21.26
N GLU A 192 3.19 -1.06 -22.02
CA GLU A 192 2.28 -2.11 -21.56
C GLU A 192 2.87 -2.79 -20.32
N SER A 193 2.02 -3.01 -19.35
CA SER A 193 2.33 -3.66 -18.06
C SER A 193 1.08 -4.33 -17.53
N PHE A 194 1.24 -5.22 -16.54
CA PHE A 194 0.07 -5.83 -15.89
C PHE A 194 -0.89 -4.77 -15.31
N SER A 195 -0.37 -3.73 -14.64
CA SER A 195 -1.19 -2.63 -14.12
C SER A 195 -1.96 -1.90 -15.22
N ASN A 196 -1.32 -1.62 -16.37
CA ASN A 196 -1.97 -0.96 -17.50
C ASN A 196 -3.00 -1.86 -18.18
N ALA A 197 -2.68 -3.14 -18.38
CA ALA A 197 -3.61 -4.14 -18.94
C ALA A 197 -4.84 -4.30 -18.04
N PHE A 198 -4.63 -4.38 -16.72
CA PHE A 198 -5.69 -4.40 -15.70
C PHE A 198 -6.57 -3.14 -15.79
N GLY A 199 -5.95 -1.95 -15.72
CA GLY A 199 -6.70 -0.69 -15.70
C GLY A 199 -7.53 -0.44 -16.95
N ARG A 200 -7.02 -0.81 -18.14
CA ARG A 200 -7.77 -0.73 -19.40
C ARG A 200 -8.95 -1.72 -19.41
N THR A 201 -8.72 -2.95 -18.98
CA THR A 201 -9.78 -3.98 -18.91
C THR A 201 -10.86 -3.59 -17.93
N LEU A 202 -10.48 -3.07 -16.75
CA LEU A 202 -11.42 -2.58 -15.75
C LEU A 202 -12.22 -1.36 -16.26
N SER A 203 -11.55 -0.43 -16.95
CA SER A 203 -12.21 0.74 -17.54
C SER A 203 -13.24 0.34 -18.58
N ALA A 204 -12.91 -0.60 -19.47
CA ALA A 204 -13.83 -1.14 -20.46
C ALA A 204 -15.03 -1.88 -19.81
N ALA A 205 -14.81 -2.63 -18.75
CA ALA A 205 -15.91 -3.25 -17.98
C ALA A 205 -16.84 -2.20 -17.37
N GLY A 206 -16.30 -1.08 -16.89
CA GLY A 206 -17.06 0.06 -16.36
C GLY A 206 -17.97 0.76 -17.37
N ASP A 207 -17.73 0.62 -18.68
CA ASP A 207 -18.60 1.14 -19.72
C ASP A 207 -19.95 0.42 -19.74
N THR A 208 -19.94 -0.87 -19.48
CA THR A 208 -21.13 -1.74 -19.52
C THR A 208 -21.78 -1.92 -18.14
N ASP A 209 -20.99 -2.05 -17.09
CA ASP A 209 -21.49 -2.21 -15.72
C ASP A 209 -21.38 -0.90 -14.93
N LYS A 210 -22.55 -0.30 -14.64
CA LYS A 210 -22.66 0.95 -13.88
C LYS A 210 -22.58 0.77 -12.37
N THR A 211 -22.61 -0.45 -11.87
CA THR A 211 -22.41 -0.75 -10.45
C THR A 211 -20.93 -0.83 -10.08
N LEU A 212 -20.05 -1.02 -11.06
CA LEU A 212 -18.62 -1.18 -10.87
C LEU A 212 -17.99 0.13 -10.39
N CYS A 213 -17.27 0.04 -9.25
CA CYS A 213 -16.52 1.14 -8.64
C CYS A 213 -15.07 0.74 -8.45
N ALA A 214 -14.14 1.69 -8.65
CA ALA A 214 -12.72 1.47 -8.40
C ALA A 214 -12.24 2.28 -7.20
N ILE A 215 -11.55 1.62 -6.26
CA ILE A 215 -11.06 2.21 -5.02
C ILE A 215 -9.55 1.99 -4.92
N THR A 216 -8.80 3.02 -4.53
CA THR A 216 -7.37 2.90 -4.24
C THR A 216 -6.97 3.76 -3.04
N ALA A 217 -5.77 3.53 -2.52
CA ALA A 217 -5.21 4.25 -1.38
C ALA A 217 -3.92 4.98 -1.81
N ALA A 218 -4.06 6.10 -2.51
CA ALA A 218 -2.98 6.92 -3.07
C ALA A 218 -2.09 6.21 -4.12
N MET A 219 -2.63 5.17 -4.80
CA MET A 219 -1.88 4.34 -5.76
C MET A 219 -2.46 4.39 -7.18
N LYS A 220 -3.20 5.45 -7.56
CA LYS A 220 -3.92 5.57 -8.83
C LYS A 220 -3.09 5.17 -10.06
N TYR A 221 -1.92 5.74 -10.22
CA TYR A 221 -1.05 5.47 -11.38
C TYR A 221 -0.38 4.10 -11.32
N GLY A 222 0.05 3.71 -10.13
CA GLY A 222 0.74 2.46 -9.94
C GLY A 222 -0.14 1.22 -10.09
N THR A 223 -1.46 1.35 -9.95
CA THR A 223 -2.45 0.28 -10.14
C THR A 223 -3.17 0.36 -11.49
N GLY A 224 -2.74 1.26 -12.40
CA GLY A 224 -3.37 1.43 -13.72
C GLY A 224 -4.75 2.11 -13.67
N LEU A 225 -5.18 2.65 -12.54
CA LEU A 225 -6.52 3.23 -12.39
C LEU A 225 -6.69 4.62 -13.04
N GLN A 226 -5.65 5.19 -13.64
CA GLN A 226 -5.77 6.42 -14.43
C GLN A 226 -6.79 6.27 -15.57
N PHE A 227 -6.88 5.09 -16.20
CA PHE A 227 -7.86 4.82 -17.27
C PHE A 227 -9.29 4.84 -16.73
N PHE A 228 -9.56 4.13 -15.63
CA PHE A 228 -10.89 4.11 -15.02
C PHE A 228 -11.27 5.48 -14.45
N SER A 229 -10.36 6.17 -13.77
CA SER A 229 -10.63 7.48 -13.19
C SER A 229 -10.90 8.56 -14.23
N HIS A 230 -10.35 8.44 -15.43
CA HIS A 230 -10.63 9.34 -16.55
C HIS A 230 -12.00 9.06 -17.19
N ALA A 231 -12.33 7.79 -17.41
CA ALA A 231 -13.57 7.37 -18.06
C ALA A 231 -14.80 7.43 -17.11
N HIS A 232 -14.59 7.17 -15.82
CA HIS A 232 -15.65 7.02 -14.81
C HIS A 232 -15.33 7.75 -13.50
N PRO A 233 -15.09 9.08 -13.54
CA PRO A 233 -14.62 9.84 -12.37
C PRO A 233 -15.58 9.79 -11.18
N GLU A 234 -16.89 9.63 -11.42
CA GLU A 234 -17.94 9.55 -10.39
C GLU A 234 -17.96 8.22 -9.62
N ARG A 235 -17.27 7.20 -10.14
CA ARG A 235 -17.18 5.85 -9.57
C ARG A 235 -15.74 5.47 -9.20
N PHE A 236 -14.84 6.45 -9.24
CA PHE A 236 -13.45 6.32 -8.81
C PHE A 236 -13.24 7.00 -7.46
N PHE A 237 -12.65 6.26 -6.52
CA PHE A 237 -12.39 6.73 -5.16
C PHE A 237 -10.92 6.54 -4.80
N ASP A 238 -10.21 7.63 -4.57
CA ASP A 238 -8.89 7.62 -3.92
C ASP A 238 -9.08 8.07 -2.46
N VAL A 239 -8.82 7.17 -1.52
CA VAL A 239 -9.03 7.44 -0.09
C VAL A 239 -7.78 7.98 0.61
N GLY A 240 -6.71 8.24 -0.11
CA GLY A 240 -5.41 8.58 0.48
C GLY A 240 -4.73 7.35 1.09
N MET A 241 -3.72 7.53 1.95
CA MET A 241 -3.00 6.43 2.61
C MET A 241 -3.83 5.81 3.74
N ALA A 242 -4.99 5.23 3.38
CA ALA A 242 -5.98 4.70 4.31
C ALA A 242 -6.56 3.36 3.82
N GLU A 243 -5.71 2.34 3.70
CA GLU A 243 -6.04 1.04 3.13
C GLU A 243 -7.17 0.34 3.92
N GLN A 244 -7.16 0.45 5.26
CA GLN A 244 -8.24 -0.08 6.10
C GLN A 244 -9.59 0.54 5.72
N HIS A 245 -9.61 1.88 5.56
CA HIS A 245 -10.81 2.59 5.15
C HIS A 245 -11.26 2.18 3.73
N ALA A 246 -10.32 1.95 2.81
CA ALA A 246 -10.63 1.49 1.46
C ALA A 246 -11.45 0.20 1.47
N VAL A 247 -11.07 -0.77 2.30
CA VAL A 247 -11.75 -2.06 2.41
C VAL A 247 -13.12 -1.93 3.10
N THR A 248 -13.19 -1.24 4.24
CA THR A 248 -14.48 -0.99 4.92
C THR A 248 -15.45 -0.19 4.04
N PHE A 249 -14.94 0.80 3.30
CA PHE A 249 -15.74 1.59 2.35
C PHE A 249 -16.25 0.71 1.20
N ALA A 250 -15.41 -0.20 0.68
CA ALA A 250 -15.83 -1.17 -0.33
C ALA A 250 -16.96 -2.06 0.17
N ALA A 251 -16.85 -2.60 1.41
CA ALA A 251 -17.92 -3.38 2.01
C ALA A 251 -19.25 -2.59 2.09
N GLY A 252 -19.16 -1.31 2.49
CA GLY A 252 -20.34 -0.42 2.50
C GLY A 252 -20.97 -0.21 1.13
N LEU A 253 -20.18 -0.07 0.07
CA LEU A 253 -20.67 0.01 -1.30
C LEU A 253 -21.32 -1.31 -1.76
N ALA A 254 -20.66 -2.44 -1.49
CA ALA A 254 -21.15 -3.77 -1.85
C ALA A 254 -22.49 -4.08 -1.19
N SER A 255 -22.68 -3.72 0.09
CA SER A 255 -23.93 -3.91 0.83
C SER A 255 -25.14 -3.17 0.21
N LYS A 256 -24.88 -2.23 -0.72
CA LYS A 256 -25.89 -1.49 -1.49
C LYS A 256 -25.95 -1.88 -2.96
N GLY A 257 -25.36 -3.03 -3.31
CA GLY A 257 -25.45 -3.60 -4.66
C GLY A 257 -24.45 -3.02 -5.66
N MET A 258 -23.45 -2.26 -5.20
CA MET A 258 -22.33 -1.89 -6.06
C MET A 258 -21.31 -3.04 -6.12
N LEU A 259 -20.48 -3.04 -7.16
CA LEU A 259 -19.37 -3.98 -7.32
C LEU A 259 -18.03 -3.21 -7.16
N PRO A 260 -17.52 -3.04 -5.94
CA PRO A 260 -16.26 -2.36 -5.70
C PRO A 260 -15.06 -3.26 -6.02
N VAL A 261 -14.08 -2.66 -6.69
CA VAL A 261 -12.76 -3.23 -6.95
C VAL A 261 -11.73 -2.45 -6.14
N VAL A 262 -11.13 -3.10 -5.15
CA VAL A 262 -10.11 -2.53 -4.27
C VAL A 262 -8.73 -2.80 -4.87
N CYS A 263 -8.08 -1.75 -5.38
CA CYS A 263 -6.81 -1.82 -6.11
C CYS A 263 -5.68 -1.30 -5.23
N ILE A 264 -4.93 -2.20 -4.63
CA ILE A 264 -3.88 -1.89 -3.64
C ILE A 264 -2.68 -2.79 -3.90
N TYR A 265 -1.45 -2.30 -3.66
CA TYR A 265 -0.26 -3.12 -3.72
C TYR A 265 -0.29 -4.21 -2.65
N SER A 266 0.20 -5.40 -3.00
CA SER A 266 0.24 -6.57 -2.12
C SER A 266 0.74 -6.24 -0.72
N THR A 267 1.91 -5.60 -0.62
CA THR A 267 2.52 -5.25 0.68
C THR A 267 1.66 -4.30 1.51
N PHE A 268 0.91 -3.37 0.89
CA PHE A 268 0.08 -2.42 1.63
C PHE A 268 -1.30 -2.97 1.99
N LEU A 269 -1.78 -3.97 1.24
CA LEU A 269 -3.06 -4.63 1.53
C LEU A 269 -3.05 -5.35 2.88
N GLN A 270 -1.88 -5.80 3.37
CA GLN A 270 -1.76 -6.41 4.72
C GLN A 270 -2.22 -5.48 5.86
N ARG A 271 -2.21 -4.15 5.67
CA ARG A 271 -2.77 -3.19 6.65
C ARG A 271 -4.27 -3.34 6.84
N SER A 272 -4.97 -3.96 5.88
CA SER A 272 -6.43 -4.13 5.87
C SER A 272 -6.87 -5.56 6.16
N TYR A 273 -5.97 -6.41 6.66
CA TYR A 273 -6.27 -7.82 6.87
C TYR A 273 -7.48 -8.05 7.79
N ASP A 274 -7.58 -7.29 8.87
CA ASP A 274 -8.74 -7.33 9.78
C ASP A 274 -10.03 -6.96 9.06
N GLN A 275 -10.05 -5.86 8.28
CA GLN A 275 -11.21 -5.39 7.53
C GLN A 275 -11.62 -6.36 6.42
N ILE A 276 -10.65 -7.04 5.78
CA ILE A 276 -10.92 -8.09 4.80
C ILE A 276 -11.70 -9.25 5.48
N ILE A 277 -11.27 -9.67 6.66
CA ILE A 277 -11.96 -10.73 7.40
C ILE A 277 -13.31 -10.25 7.92
N HIS A 278 -13.32 -9.15 8.67
CA HIS A 278 -14.48 -8.73 9.46
C HIS A 278 -15.55 -8.06 8.59
N ASP A 279 -15.16 -7.09 7.76
CA ASP A 279 -16.15 -6.25 7.04
C ASP A 279 -16.57 -6.87 5.71
N VAL A 280 -15.71 -7.69 5.09
CA VAL A 280 -15.97 -8.25 3.76
C VAL A 280 -16.30 -9.74 3.84
N ASN A 281 -15.37 -10.55 4.39
CA ASN A 281 -15.48 -12.00 4.30
C ASN A 281 -16.60 -12.59 5.18
N LEU A 282 -16.70 -12.15 6.43
CA LEU A 282 -17.78 -12.61 7.33
C LEU A 282 -19.17 -12.25 6.81
N LEU A 283 -19.30 -11.10 6.17
CA LEU A 283 -20.56 -10.63 5.58
C LEU A 283 -20.79 -11.17 4.16
N ARG A 284 -19.80 -11.86 3.57
CA ARG A 284 -19.80 -12.38 2.19
C ARG A 284 -20.10 -11.28 1.16
N GLU A 285 -19.58 -10.08 1.40
CA GLU A 285 -19.78 -8.94 0.50
C GLU A 285 -19.07 -9.15 -0.85
N ASN A 286 -19.71 -8.70 -1.93
CA ASN A 286 -19.17 -8.81 -3.28
C ASN A 286 -18.09 -7.77 -3.53
N VAL A 287 -16.89 -8.03 -3.06
CA VAL A 287 -15.70 -7.19 -3.25
C VAL A 287 -14.63 -7.92 -4.07
N VAL A 288 -14.09 -7.26 -5.08
CA VAL A 288 -12.95 -7.77 -5.86
C VAL A 288 -11.68 -7.08 -5.36
N PHE A 289 -10.70 -7.86 -4.95
CA PHE A 289 -9.38 -7.37 -4.59
C PHE A 289 -8.44 -7.51 -5.77
N ALA A 290 -7.99 -6.39 -6.34
CA ALA A 290 -6.97 -6.33 -7.37
C ALA A 290 -5.63 -6.01 -6.71
N VAL A 291 -4.81 -7.05 -6.54
CA VAL A 291 -3.56 -7.01 -5.78
C VAL A 291 -2.40 -6.81 -6.75
N ASP A 292 -1.96 -5.58 -6.86
CA ASP A 292 -0.82 -5.20 -7.72
C ASP A 292 0.50 -5.43 -7.00
N ARG A 293 1.60 -5.56 -7.72
CA ARG A 293 2.96 -5.86 -7.18
C ARG A 293 2.97 -7.13 -6.35
N ALA A 294 2.32 -8.16 -6.83
CA ALA A 294 2.39 -9.49 -6.26
C ALA A 294 3.71 -10.17 -6.64
N GLY A 295 4.28 -10.96 -5.73
CA GLY A 295 5.59 -11.59 -5.91
C GLY A 295 6.76 -10.68 -5.56
N PHE A 296 7.93 -10.96 -6.15
CA PHE A 296 9.13 -10.17 -5.91
C PHE A 296 9.07 -8.81 -6.60
N VAL A 297 9.50 -7.76 -5.88
CA VAL A 297 9.54 -6.37 -6.37
C VAL A 297 10.91 -5.77 -6.10
N PRO A 298 11.96 -6.24 -6.80
CA PRO A 298 13.35 -5.88 -6.48
C PRO A 298 13.64 -4.38 -6.62
N GLY A 299 12.94 -3.70 -7.54
CA GLY A 299 13.14 -2.27 -7.77
C GLY A 299 12.65 -1.33 -6.67
N ASP A 300 11.77 -1.79 -5.76
CA ASP A 300 11.14 -0.96 -4.73
C ASP A 300 11.66 -1.28 -3.30
N GLY A 301 12.58 -2.24 -3.17
CA GLY A 301 13.24 -2.59 -1.91
C GLY A 301 12.43 -3.50 -0.98
N GLU A 302 12.96 -3.75 0.22
CA GLU A 302 12.44 -4.75 1.17
C GLU A 302 10.99 -4.50 1.61
N THR A 303 10.58 -3.23 1.67
CA THR A 303 9.26 -2.84 2.18
C THR A 303 8.12 -3.02 1.19
N HIS A 304 8.43 -3.35 -0.07
CA HIS A 304 7.44 -3.41 -1.16
C HIS A 304 7.24 -4.83 -1.71
N GLN A 305 7.81 -5.85 -1.06
CA GLN A 305 7.69 -7.23 -1.52
C GLN A 305 6.28 -7.78 -1.37
N GLY A 306 5.72 -8.29 -2.47
CA GLY A 306 4.38 -8.86 -2.54
C GLY A 306 4.34 -10.37 -2.24
N ILE A 307 4.95 -10.79 -1.15
CA ILE A 307 5.15 -12.21 -0.82
C ILE A 307 4.22 -12.75 0.27
N TYR A 308 3.32 -11.91 0.82
CA TYR A 308 2.45 -12.31 1.93
C TYR A 308 0.99 -12.46 1.54
N ASP A 309 0.55 -11.84 0.44
CA ASP A 309 -0.87 -11.80 0.06
C ASP A 309 -1.50 -13.18 -0.15
N PRO A 310 -0.84 -14.19 -0.79
CA PRO A 310 -1.45 -15.50 -0.89
C PRO A 310 -1.69 -16.14 0.49
N ALA A 311 -0.75 -15.94 1.42
CA ALA A 311 -0.82 -16.53 2.75
C ALA A 311 -1.98 -15.97 3.58
N PHE A 312 -2.18 -14.64 3.60
CA PHE A 312 -3.27 -14.06 4.42
C PHE A 312 -4.63 -14.08 3.70
N LEU A 313 -4.67 -14.00 2.37
CA LEU A 313 -5.94 -14.08 1.63
C LEU A 313 -6.51 -15.50 1.63
N SER A 314 -5.69 -16.54 1.48
CA SER A 314 -6.17 -17.92 1.50
C SER A 314 -6.84 -18.32 2.82
N GLN A 315 -6.46 -17.70 3.94
CA GLN A 315 -7.09 -17.93 5.25
C GLN A 315 -8.57 -17.52 5.28
N THR A 316 -8.99 -16.63 4.39
CA THR A 316 -10.40 -16.21 4.30
C THR A 316 -11.27 -17.19 3.50
N GLY A 317 -10.66 -18.10 2.76
CA GLY A 317 -11.35 -19.04 1.87
C GLY A 317 -11.76 -18.44 0.52
N MET A 318 -11.47 -17.15 0.24
CA MET A 318 -11.82 -16.53 -1.04
C MET A 318 -11.02 -17.10 -2.21
N PRO A 319 -11.61 -17.18 -3.42
CA PRO A 319 -10.86 -17.53 -4.63
C PRO A 319 -9.78 -16.49 -4.94
N ILE A 320 -8.58 -16.98 -5.26
CA ILE A 320 -7.41 -16.17 -5.60
C ILE A 320 -6.91 -16.60 -6.98
N TYR A 321 -6.84 -15.65 -7.91
CA TYR A 321 -6.34 -15.85 -9.26
C TYR A 321 -5.01 -15.12 -9.45
N SER A 322 -4.09 -15.75 -10.16
CA SER A 322 -2.74 -15.23 -10.41
C SER A 322 -2.36 -15.46 -11.88
N PRO A 323 -2.84 -14.60 -12.81
CA PRO A 323 -2.50 -14.70 -14.22
C PRO A 323 -1.00 -14.50 -14.44
N SER A 324 -0.42 -15.25 -15.38
CA SER A 324 0.99 -15.22 -15.75
C SER A 324 1.28 -14.44 -17.03
N ASN A 325 0.24 -14.00 -17.73
CA ASN A 325 0.33 -13.17 -18.94
C ASN A 325 -0.90 -12.27 -19.10
N TYR A 326 -0.83 -11.32 -20.05
CA TYR A 326 -1.91 -10.35 -20.28
C TYR A 326 -3.19 -10.96 -20.80
N GLU A 327 -3.13 -12.05 -21.59
CA GLU A 327 -4.32 -12.71 -22.11
C GLU A 327 -5.12 -13.37 -20.98
N GLU A 328 -4.44 -14.02 -20.04
CA GLU A 328 -5.09 -14.57 -18.85
C GLU A 328 -5.72 -13.48 -17.99
N LEU A 329 -5.01 -12.36 -17.76
CA LEU A 329 -5.56 -11.23 -17.02
C LEU A 329 -6.84 -10.69 -17.68
N ARG A 330 -6.80 -10.47 -18.99
CA ARG A 330 -7.95 -9.97 -19.78
C ARG A 330 -9.11 -10.96 -19.84
N HIS A 331 -8.84 -12.25 -19.76
CA HIS A 331 -9.86 -13.31 -19.72
C HIS A 331 -10.51 -13.41 -18.33
N TRP A 332 -9.70 -13.49 -17.28
CA TRP A 332 -10.21 -13.79 -15.95
C TRP A 332 -10.80 -12.57 -15.24
N LEU A 333 -10.29 -11.37 -15.48
CA LEU A 333 -10.82 -10.17 -14.82
C LEU A 333 -12.32 -9.95 -15.09
N PRO A 334 -12.84 -9.99 -16.32
CA PRO A 334 -14.29 -9.89 -16.57
C PRO A 334 -15.11 -10.98 -15.87
N ILE A 335 -14.59 -12.19 -15.76
CA ILE A 335 -15.26 -13.30 -15.04
C ILE A 335 -15.35 -12.97 -13.55
N LEU A 336 -14.26 -12.46 -12.96
CA LEU A 336 -14.25 -12.04 -11.56
C LEU A 336 -15.10 -10.80 -11.29
N LEU A 337 -15.38 -9.99 -12.29
CA LEU A 337 -16.31 -8.85 -12.22
C LEU A 337 -17.77 -9.25 -12.48
N SER A 338 -18.04 -10.52 -12.75
CA SER A 338 -19.41 -10.99 -12.97
C SER A 338 -20.21 -10.97 -11.67
N HIS A 339 -21.48 -10.56 -11.76
CA HIS A 339 -22.45 -10.65 -10.67
C HIS A 339 -22.90 -12.09 -10.38
N GLU A 340 -22.55 -13.05 -11.22
CA GLU A 340 -22.81 -14.47 -10.98
C GLU A 340 -21.89 -15.02 -9.87
N MET A 341 -20.69 -14.44 -9.72
CA MET A 341 -19.80 -14.78 -8.62
C MET A 341 -20.21 -14.04 -7.35
N GLN A 342 -20.46 -14.78 -6.29
CA GLN A 342 -20.86 -14.23 -4.99
C GLN A 342 -19.71 -14.29 -3.98
N GLY A 343 -19.63 -13.26 -3.14
CA GLY A 343 -18.61 -13.12 -2.10
C GLY A 343 -17.28 -12.53 -2.59
N PRO A 344 -16.31 -12.36 -1.66
CA PRO A 344 -15.03 -11.78 -1.98
C PRO A 344 -14.16 -12.68 -2.86
N ARG A 345 -13.35 -12.07 -3.70
CA ARG A 345 -12.40 -12.74 -4.59
C ARG A 345 -11.23 -11.85 -4.92
N ALA A 346 -10.08 -12.44 -5.25
CA ALA A 346 -8.87 -11.71 -5.55
C ALA A 346 -8.27 -12.09 -6.90
N ILE A 347 -7.72 -11.09 -7.59
CA ILE A 347 -6.81 -11.26 -8.72
C ILE A 347 -5.50 -10.57 -8.37
N ARG A 348 -4.39 -11.28 -8.45
CA ARG A 348 -3.06 -10.77 -8.14
C ARG A 348 -2.16 -10.87 -9.35
N TYR A 349 -1.32 -9.86 -9.56
CA TYR A 349 -0.43 -9.81 -10.71
C TYR A 349 0.87 -9.06 -10.38
N PRO A 350 2.00 -9.39 -11.08
CA PRO A 350 3.30 -8.83 -10.77
C PRO A 350 3.44 -7.37 -11.22
N ARG A 351 4.53 -6.74 -10.78
CA ARG A 351 4.98 -5.45 -11.31
C ARG A 351 5.65 -5.61 -12.66
N GLY A 352 5.33 -4.75 -13.60
CA GLY A 352 6.03 -4.69 -14.90
C GLY A 352 5.29 -5.39 -16.02
N GLY A 353 6.05 -5.83 -17.02
CA GLY A 353 5.53 -6.48 -18.23
C GLY A 353 5.47 -7.99 -18.08
N GLU A 354 4.72 -8.66 -18.97
CA GLU A 354 4.70 -10.11 -19.02
C GLU A 354 6.01 -10.69 -19.60
N SER A 355 6.37 -11.88 -19.15
CA SER A 355 7.46 -12.64 -19.75
C SER A 355 7.11 -13.11 -21.17
N LYS A 356 8.04 -12.93 -22.11
CA LYS A 356 7.90 -13.48 -23.48
C LYS A 356 7.80 -14.99 -23.50
N ALA A 357 8.42 -15.66 -22.53
CA ALA A 357 8.37 -17.10 -22.38
C ALA A 357 6.99 -17.58 -21.96
N LEU A 358 6.25 -16.79 -21.18
CA LEU A 358 4.89 -17.10 -20.73
C LEU A 358 3.82 -16.62 -21.68
N ALA A 359 4.02 -15.47 -22.33
CA ALA A 359 3.08 -14.91 -23.32
C ALA A 359 2.75 -15.91 -24.46
N LYS A 360 3.71 -16.72 -24.89
CA LYS A 360 3.50 -17.73 -25.96
C LYS A 360 2.43 -18.78 -25.64
N TYR A 361 2.11 -19.00 -24.39
CA TYR A 361 1.10 -19.99 -23.99
C TYR A 361 -0.34 -19.46 -24.06
N GLY A 362 -0.51 -18.12 -24.16
CA GLY A 362 -1.83 -17.49 -24.24
C GLY A 362 -2.71 -17.80 -23.03
N CYS A 363 -4.02 -17.86 -23.28
CA CYS A 363 -5.01 -18.19 -22.26
C CYS A 363 -5.86 -19.39 -22.71
N SER A 364 -5.85 -20.47 -21.94
CA SER A 364 -6.67 -21.66 -22.21
C SER A 364 -8.12 -21.50 -21.73
N GLY A 365 -8.39 -20.54 -20.85
CA GLY A 365 -9.65 -20.40 -20.12
C GLY A 365 -9.82 -21.42 -18.98
N LYS A 366 -8.80 -22.19 -18.64
CA LYS A 366 -8.80 -23.14 -17.51
C LYS A 366 -8.13 -22.54 -16.29
N GLU A 367 -8.50 -23.02 -15.13
CA GLU A 367 -7.95 -22.56 -13.85
C GLU A 367 -6.54 -23.10 -13.57
N TYR A 368 -6.12 -24.11 -14.32
CA TYR A 368 -4.74 -24.59 -14.40
C TYR A 368 -4.44 -25.17 -15.77
N ASP A 369 -3.18 -25.15 -16.18
CA ASP A 369 -2.68 -25.73 -17.41
C ASP A 369 -1.53 -26.69 -17.15
N LYS A 370 -1.48 -27.76 -17.95
CA LYS A 370 -0.32 -28.61 -18.04
C LYS A 370 0.51 -28.20 -19.24
N LEU A 371 1.54 -27.39 -18.99
CA LEU A 371 2.37 -26.78 -20.04
C LEU A 371 3.36 -27.75 -20.70
N ILE A 372 3.88 -28.69 -19.92
CA ILE A 372 4.75 -29.79 -20.39
C ILE A 372 4.10 -31.11 -19.99
N PHE A 373 3.97 -31.96 -20.98
CA PHE A 373 3.54 -33.35 -20.79
C PHE A 373 4.60 -34.28 -21.36
N THR A 374 5.17 -35.12 -20.49
CA THR A 374 6.15 -36.14 -20.86
C THR A 374 5.63 -37.52 -20.48
N PRO A 375 5.33 -38.42 -21.44
CA PRO A 375 4.85 -39.74 -21.13
C PRO A 375 5.78 -40.48 -20.15
N GLY A 376 5.22 -40.92 -19.01
CA GLY A 376 5.98 -41.61 -17.98
C GLY A 376 6.78 -40.72 -17.03
N ALA A 377 6.54 -39.39 -17.04
CA ALA A 377 7.13 -38.45 -16.09
C ALA A 377 6.95 -38.94 -14.65
N LYS A 378 8.00 -38.78 -13.84
CA LYS A 378 8.03 -39.19 -12.42
C LYS A 378 7.88 -38.04 -11.47
N ALA A 379 7.86 -36.79 -11.99
CA ALA A 379 7.69 -35.59 -11.17
C ALA A 379 6.74 -34.64 -11.85
N ALA A 380 5.92 -33.95 -11.04
CA ALA A 380 5.18 -32.77 -11.42
C ALA A 380 5.82 -31.54 -10.77
N LEU A 381 6.14 -30.54 -11.59
CA LEU A 381 6.58 -29.23 -11.14
C LEU A 381 5.37 -28.29 -11.24
N VAL A 382 5.03 -27.63 -10.15
CA VAL A 382 3.83 -26.78 -10.03
C VAL A 382 4.26 -25.38 -9.69
N SER A 383 3.68 -24.38 -10.34
CA SER A 383 3.92 -22.96 -10.03
C SER A 383 2.79 -22.07 -10.56
N TYR A 384 2.91 -20.78 -10.29
CA TYR A 384 1.99 -19.73 -10.77
C TYR A 384 2.73 -18.41 -11.00
N ALA A 385 2.09 -17.47 -11.68
CA ALA A 385 2.65 -16.16 -12.05
C ALA A 385 4.00 -16.26 -12.77
N ASP A 386 4.93 -15.38 -12.47
CA ASP A 386 6.24 -15.30 -13.14
C ASP A 386 7.17 -16.48 -12.82
N GLU A 387 7.04 -17.09 -11.64
CA GLU A 387 7.84 -18.26 -11.21
C GLU A 387 7.64 -19.47 -12.13
N VAL A 388 6.60 -19.47 -12.95
CA VAL A 388 6.37 -20.52 -13.97
C VAL A 388 7.52 -20.56 -14.99
N GLU A 389 8.12 -19.41 -15.33
CA GLU A 389 9.27 -19.36 -16.24
C GLU A 389 10.49 -20.11 -15.68
N ASP A 390 10.78 -19.89 -14.39
CA ASP A 390 11.88 -20.57 -13.71
C ASP A 390 11.65 -22.08 -13.61
N VAL A 391 10.40 -22.47 -13.35
CA VAL A 391 10.00 -23.89 -13.31
C VAL A 391 10.11 -24.55 -14.69
N LEU A 392 9.75 -23.84 -15.78
CA LEU A 392 9.96 -24.33 -17.15
C LEU A 392 11.45 -24.52 -17.45
N THR A 393 12.28 -23.57 -17.07
CA THR A 393 13.74 -23.64 -17.21
C THR A 393 14.30 -24.82 -16.40
N ALA A 394 13.83 -25.00 -15.17
CA ALA A 394 14.21 -26.14 -14.33
C ALA A 394 13.84 -27.49 -14.97
N ALA A 395 12.66 -27.60 -15.59
CA ALA A 395 12.23 -28.81 -16.28
C ALA A 395 13.13 -29.13 -17.49
N GLU A 396 13.57 -28.09 -18.25
CA GLU A 396 14.54 -28.29 -19.34
C GLU A 396 15.90 -28.80 -18.85
N LEU A 397 16.40 -28.23 -17.74
CA LEU A 397 17.66 -28.65 -17.13
C LEU A 397 17.58 -30.11 -16.63
N LEU A 398 16.49 -30.46 -15.93
CA LEU A 398 16.25 -31.82 -15.47
C LEU A 398 16.17 -32.83 -16.64
N ALA A 399 15.54 -32.45 -17.75
CA ALA A 399 15.46 -33.30 -18.94
C ALA A 399 16.84 -33.59 -19.54
N ARG A 400 17.79 -32.63 -19.50
CA ARG A 400 19.20 -32.86 -19.92
C ARG A 400 19.92 -33.87 -19.01
N GLU A 401 19.52 -33.99 -17.75
CA GLU A 401 20.01 -34.97 -16.78
C GLU A 401 19.24 -36.30 -16.84
N GLY A 402 18.34 -36.46 -17.80
CA GLY A 402 17.54 -37.69 -17.98
C GLY A 402 16.33 -37.80 -17.02
N ILE A 403 15.97 -36.72 -16.34
CA ILE A 403 14.82 -36.67 -15.43
C ILE A 403 13.66 -36.02 -16.16
N SER A 404 12.61 -36.76 -16.46
CA SER A 404 11.40 -36.23 -17.10
C SER A 404 10.41 -35.72 -16.07
N CYS A 405 9.93 -34.50 -16.30
CA CYS A 405 8.96 -33.81 -15.46
C CYS A 405 7.80 -33.27 -16.29
N ASP A 406 6.62 -33.25 -15.70
CA ASP A 406 5.50 -32.46 -16.21
C ASP A 406 5.46 -31.11 -15.50
N VAL A 407 5.00 -30.04 -16.19
CA VAL A 407 4.89 -28.71 -15.63
C VAL A 407 3.43 -28.28 -15.58
N TYR A 408 2.97 -27.93 -14.40
CA TYR A 408 1.64 -27.41 -14.13
C TYR A 408 1.73 -25.92 -13.78
N LYS A 409 0.98 -25.09 -14.50
CA LYS A 409 0.78 -23.67 -14.24
C LYS A 409 -0.61 -23.50 -13.61
N LEU A 410 -0.69 -22.85 -12.45
CA LEU A 410 -1.94 -22.49 -11.81
C LEU A 410 -2.33 -21.07 -12.20
N VAL A 411 -3.60 -20.86 -12.54
CA VAL A 411 -4.21 -19.53 -12.69
C VAL A 411 -5.09 -19.24 -11.48
N ARG A 412 -6.00 -20.14 -11.10
CA ARG A 412 -6.59 -20.11 -9.76
C ARG A 412 -5.66 -20.84 -8.79
N ILE A 413 -5.02 -20.07 -7.93
CA ILE A 413 -4.06 -20.60 -6.98
C ILE A 413 -4.70 -21.08 -5.68
N PHE A 414 -5.93 -20.64 -5.40
CA PHE A 414 -6.71 -21.08 -4.23
C PHE A 414 -8.21 -20.80 -4.43
N PRO A 415 -9.14 -21.69 -3.95
CA PRO A 415 -8.90 -23.08 -3.62
C PRO A 415 -8.54 -23.89 -4.87
N PHE A 416 -7.94 -25.07 -4.66
CA PHE A 416 -7.57 -25.95 -5.78
C PHE A 416 -8.77 -26.69 -6.36
N GLU A 417 -8.71 -26.95 -7.67
CA GLU A 417 -9.62 -27.89 -8.33
C GLU A 417 -9.36 -29.31 -7.85
N GLU A 418 -10.40 -30.08 -7.63
CA GLU A 418 -10.28 -31.51 -7.28
C GLU A 418 -9.57 -32.31 -8.37
N GLU A 419 -9.77 -31.91 -9.64
CA GLU A 419 -9.12 -32.52 -10.78
C GLU A 419 -7.59 -32.30 -10.74
N LEU A 420 -7.11 -31.11 -10.39
CA LEU A 420 -5.69 -30.83 -10.19
C LEU A 420 -5.08 -31.76 -9.12
N ILE A 421 -5.75 -31.89 -7.97
CA ILE A 421 -5.25 -32.74 -6.88
C ILE A 421 -5.18 -34.21 -7.32
N ARG A 422 -6.18 -34.68 -8.06
CA ARG A 422 -6.19 -36.03 -8.65
C ARG A 422 -5.05 -36.25 -9.65
N ASP A 423 -4.85 -35.26 -10.55
CA ASP A 423 -3.76 -35.32 -11.53
C ASP A 423 -2.39 -35.36 -10.85
N LEU A 424 -2.17 -34.48 -9.88
CA LEU A 424 -0.90 -34.43 -9.15
C LEU A 424 -0.67 -35.67 -8.28
N SER A 425 -1.71 -36.31 -7.79
CA SER A 425 -1.62 -37.55 -7.00
C SER A 425 -1.11 -38.73 -7.81
N ALA A 426 -1.08 -38.66 -9.14
CA ALA A 426 -0.52 -39.69 -10.00
C ALA A 426 1.03 -39.71 -10.03
N TYR A 427 1.69 -38.63 -9.53
CA TYR A 427 3.15 -38.52 -9.54
C TYR A 427 3.76 -38.97 -8.21
N PRO A 428 4.89 -39.74 -8.25
CA PRO A 428 5.62 -40.04 -7.03
C PRO A 428 6.33 -38.84 -6.39
N VAL A 429 6.56 -37.76 -7.16
CA VAL A 429 7.17 -36.52 -6.67
C VAL A 429 6.37 -35.34 -7.18
N VAL A 430 6.02 -34.42 -6.26
CA VAL A 430 5.44 -33.12 -6.58
C VAL A 430 6.32 -32.03 -5.99
N LEU A 431 6.75 -31.09 -6.81
CA LEU A 431 7.48 -29.88 -6.39
C LEU A 431 6.59 -28.67 -6.65
N MET A 432 6.42 -27.82 -5.64
CA MET A 432 5.80 -26.51 -5.75
C MET A 432 6.86 -25.42 -5.56
N ALA A 433 6.95 -24.49 -6.51
CA ALA A 433 7.76 -23.28 -6.40
C ALA A 433 6.84 -22.05 -6.40
N GLU A 434 7.12 -21.10 -5.52
CA GLU A 434 6.30 -19.90 -5.41
C GLU A 434 7.04 -18.69 -4.82
N GLU A 435 6.73 -17.51 -5.31
CA GLU A 435 7.17 -16.22 -4.75
C GLU A 435 6.29 -15.80 -3.55
N CYS A 436 6.17 -16.66 -2.57
CA CYS A 436 5.40 -16.44 -1.34
C CYS A 436 6.20 -16.92 -0.14
N VAL A 437 5.86 -16.43 1.05
CA VAL A 437 6.39 -17.00 2.30
C VAL A 437 5.99 -18.46 2.42
N ALA A 438 6.92 -19.31 2.90
CA ALA A 438 6.68 -20.74 3.00
C ALA A 438 5.53 -21.09 3.95
N CYS A 439 5.44 -20.36 5.07
CA CYS A 439 4.41 -20.58 6.09
C CYS A 439 3.08 -19.93 5.67
N GLY A 440 2.02 -20.71 5.54
CA GLY A 440 0.71 -20.27 5.08
C GLY A 440 0.63 -20.01 3.56
N GLY A 441 1.70 -20.25 2.80
CA GLY A 441 1.72 -20.11 1.35
C GLY A 441 0.89 -21.15 0.62
N ILE A 442 0.71 -20.96 -0.67
CA ILE A 442 -0.09 -21.86 -1.53
C ILE A 442 0.50 -23.27 -1.56
N GLY A 443 1.85 -23.37 -1.53
CA GLY A 443 2.52 -24.66 -1.50
C GLY A 443 2.25 -25.46 -0.22
N GLU A 444 2.06 -24.82 0.92
CA GLU A 444 1.66 -25.50 2.16
C GLU A 444 0.22 -26.01 2.07
N HIS A 445 -0.69 -25.22 1.48
CA HIS A 445 -2.06 -25.66 1.20
C HIS A 445 -2.11 -26.83 0.20
N LEU A 446 -1.25 -26.81 -0.84
CA LEU A 446 -1.17 -27.89 -1.81
C LEU A 446 -0.66 -29.19 -1.16
N ALA A 447 0.37 -29.11 -0.30
CA ALA A 447 0.86 -30.25 0.46
C ALA A 447 -0.26 -30.88 1.30
N ARG A 448 -1.05 -30.05 1.97
CA ARG A 448 -2.19 -30.50 2.77
C ARG A 448 -3.27 -31.14 1.92
N ALA A 449 -3.64 -30.53 0.78
CA ALA A 449 -4.64 -31.07 -0.12
C ALA A 449 -4.25 -32.45 -0.68
N LEU A 450 -2.98 -32.63 -1.06
CA LEU A 450 -2.46 -33.94 -1.50
C LEU A 450 -2.49 -34.99 -0.38
N GLN A 451 -2.13 -34.57 0.85
CA GLN A 451 -2.20 -35.48 2.02
C GLN A 451 -3.64 -35.89 2.32
N ASP A 452 -4.58 -34.98 2.29
CA ASP A 452 -6.01 -35.21 2.55
C ASP A 452 -6.62 -36.13 1.46
N ALA A 453 -6.08 -36.08 0.21
CA ALA A 453 -6.40 -37.02 -0.89
C ALA A 453 -5.76 -38.39 -0.73
N GLY A 454 -4.98 -38.63 0.32
CA GLY A 454 -4.31 -39.91 0.58
C GLY A 454 -3.02 -40.14 -0.19
N TRP A 455 -2.46 -39.10 -0.83
CA TRP A 455 -1.22 -39.21 -1.58
C TRP A 455 -0.02 -39.53 -0.68
N GLN A 456 0.86 -40.46 -1.11
CA GLN A 456 2.01 -40.95 -0.34
C GLN A 456 3.35 -40.61 -1.00
N GLY A 457 3.36 -39.74 -2.01
CA GLY A 457 4.57 -39.35 -2.72
C GLY A 457 5.46 -38.39 -1.93
N ARG A 458 6.54 -37.95 -2.54
CA ARG A 458 7.46 -36.95 -1.98
C ARG A 458 7.05 -35.55 -2.40
N TYR A 459 6.73 -34.73 -1.44
CA TYR A 459 6.47 -33.30 -1.65
C TYR A 459 7.72 -32.43 -1.43
N ILE A 460 7.98 -31.51 -2.33
CA ILE A 460 9.09 -30.54 -2.24
C ILE A 460 8.51 -29.15 -2.38
N HIS A 461 8.72 -28.30 -1.38
CA HIS A 461 8.27 -26.91 -1.40
C HIS A 461 9.46 -25.95 -1.52
N ARG A 462 9.43 -25.08 -2.52
CA ARG A 462 10.38 -23.99 -2.75
C ARG A 462 9.63 -22.67 -2.60
N ALA A 463 9.95 -21.91 -1.59
CA ALA A 463 9.29 -20.68 -1.23
C ALA A 463 10.23 -19.81 -0.38
N VAL A 464 9.83 -18.58 -0.10
CA VAL A 464 10.61 -17.63 0.70
C VAL A 464 10.64 -18.07 2.16
N LYS A 465 11.80 -18.51 2.65
CA LYS A 465 12.00 -18.99 4.02
C LYS A 465 12.46 -17.95 5.00
N LYS A 466 13.12 -16.90 4.52
CA LYS A 466 13.70 -15.83 5.32
C LYS A 466 13.56 -14.51 4.57
N LEU A 467 13.10 -13.48 5.23
CA LEU A 467 13.25 -12.10 4.75
C LEU A 467 14.74 -11.76 4.76
N LEU A 468 15.39 -12.01 3.64
CA LEU A 468 16.70 -11.48 3.34
C LEU A 468 16.48 -10.28 2.42
N SER A 469 17.34 -9.26 2.52
CA SER A 469 17.42 -8.23 1.49
C SER A 469 17.50 -8.92 0.13
N LEU A 470 16.56 -8.63 -0.76
CA LEU A 470 16.49 -9.26 -2.08
C LEU A 470 17.71 -8.96 -2.97
N ILE A 471 18.52 -7.97 -2.60
CA ILE A 471 19.86 -7.71 -3.18
C ILE A 471 20.76 -8.94 -3.05
N HIS A 472 20.58 -9.75 -2.02
CA HIS A 472 21.37 -10.97 -1.79
C HIS A 472 20.74 -12.25 -2.39
N ILE A 473 19.51 -12.18 -2.93
CA ILE A 473 18.82 -13.32 -3.55
C ILE A 473 19.05 -13.33 -5.07
N SER A 474 19.32 -12.17 -5.66
CA SER A 474 19.55 -12.01 -7.10
C SER A 474 21.02 -12.21 -7.53
N GLU A 475 21.93 -12.50 -6.62
CA GLU A 475 23.30 -12.91 -6.96
C GLU A 475 23.40 -14.44 -6.95
N PRO A 476 23.91 -15.05 -8.06
CA PRO A 476 24.07 -16.50 -8.17
C PRO A 476 25.10 -17.07 -7.20
#